data_8bccb04ee478d312a881cc058eac8d5e
#
_entry.id   8bccb04ee478d312a881cc058eac8d5e
#
_cell.length_a   1.000
_cell.length_b   1.000
_cell.length_c   1.000
_cell.angle_alpha   90.00
_cell.angle_beta   90.00
_cell.angle_gamma   90.00
#
_symmetry.space_group_name_H-M   'P 1'
#
loop_
_entity.id
_entity.type
_entity.pdbx_description
1 polymer ?
#
loop_
_entity_poly.entity_id
_entity_poly.type
_entity_poly.pdbx_seq_one_letter_code
_entity_poly.pdbx_strand_id
1 'polypeptide(L)'
;MSDMNPAALANQPPRVTHVDEHEWETIRWPGQTGKMMFHPRPENPTEPNAGIVRYEAGARHPFHRHDFAQVWYIIEGSFVIGGKTHGPGTMFCYADPHYEEELYTETGGQMVFVQYQGPTTGGRPIYDGRFNMAARKSVEEERTDK
;
A
#
# COMPACT_ATOMS: atom_id res chain seq x y z
N MET A 1 -9.26 16.77 -15.86
CA MET A 1 -8.47 17.72 -15.06
C MET A 1 -8.08 18.97 -15.80
N SER A 2 -8.36 18.99 -17.06
CA SER A 2 -7.98 20.12 -17.90
C SER A 2 -8.61 21.43 -17.45
N ASP A 3 -9.75 21.35 -16.78
CA ASP A 3 -10.46 22.52 -16.31
C ASP A 3 -10.08 22.92 -14.90
N MET A 4 -9.06 22.27 -14.34
CA MET A 4 -8.60 22.61 -13.01
C MET A 4 -7.77 23.89 -13.06
N ASN A 5 -8.17 24.84 -12.25
CA ASN A 5 -7.50 26.13 -12.18
C ASN A 5 -6.19 25.97 -11.38
N PRO A 6 -5.03 26.32 -11.96
CA PRO A 6 -3.78 26.22 -11.22
C PRO A 6 -3.77 26.99 -9.91
N ALA A 7 -4.44 28.14 -9.84
CA ALA A 7 -4.51 28.88 -8.61
C ALA A 7 -5.29 28.14 -7.53
N ALA A 8 -6.36 27.44 -7.93
CA ALA A 8 -7.13 26.62 -6.99
C ALA A 8 -6.31 25.45 -6.48
N LEU A 9 -5.52 24.82 -7.35
CA LEU A 9 -4.64 23.73 -6.94
C LEU A 9 -3.61 24.22 -5.94
N ALA A 10 -3.02 25.38 -6.20
CA ALA A 10 -1.99 25.91 -5.32
C ALA A 10 -2.52 26.28 -3.93
N ASN A 11 -3.83 26.48 -3.83
CA ASN A 11 -4.45 26.91 -2.58
C ASN A 11 -5.17 25.77 -1.85
N GLN A 12 -5.05 24.55 -2.31
CA GLN A 12 -5.66 23.44 -1.61
C GLN A 12 -4.91 23.21 -0.29
N PRO A 13 -5.63 23.16 0.83
CA PRO A 13 -4.97 22.84 2.11
C PRO A 13 -4.56 21.39 2.13
N PRO A 14 -3.54 21.05 2.92
CA PRO A 14 -3.17 19.65 3.10
C PRO A 14 -4.29 18.91 3.84
N ARG A 15 -4.39 17.62 3.55
CA ARG A 15 -5.23 16.73 4.35
C ARG A 15 -4.33 16.17 5.45
N VAL A 16 -4.82 16.19 6.67
CA VAL A 16 -4.03 15.76 7.81
C VAL A 16 -4.87 14.80 8.63
N THR A 17 -4.27 13.69 9.03
CA THR A 17 -4.95 12.73 9.87
C THR A 17 -3.94 12.10 10.81
N HIS A 18 -4.43 11.54 11.90
CA HIS A 18 -3.59 10.88 12.88
C HIS A 18 -3.93 9.40 12.92
N VAL A 19 -2.95 8.59 13.21
CA VAL A 19 -3.12 7.13 13.22
C VAL A 19 -4.20 6.70 14.22
N ASP A 20 -4.38 7.44 15.29
CA ASP A 20 -5.39 7.11 16.29
C ASP A 20 -6.82 7.37 15.83
N GLU A 21 -6.98 8.06 14.70
CA GLU A 21 -8.31 8.32 14.14
C GLU A 21 -8.79 7.19 13.23
N HIS A 22 -8.00 6.13 13.10
CA HIS A 22 -8.32 5.03 12.20
C HIS A 22 -8.27 3.71 12.95
N GLU A 23 -9.09 2.78 12.49
CA GLU A 23 -9.15 1.44 13.05
C GLU A 23 -8.22 0.51 12.28
N TRP A 24 -7.68 -0.48 12.98
CA TRP A 24 -6.96 -1.55 12.33
C TRP A 24 -7.95 -2.48 11.63
N GLU A 25 -7.73 -2.74 10.37
CA GLU A 25 -8.59 -3.62 9.58
C GLU A 25 -7.74 -4.74 9.00
N THR A 26 -8.34 -5.93 8.93
CA THR A 26 -7.65 -7.02 8.24
C THR A 26 -7.45 -6.64 6.79
N ILE A 27 -6.26 -6.95 6.29
CA ILE A 27 -6.00 -6.73 4.88
C ILE A 27 -5.79 -8.07 4.20
N ARG A 28 -5.02 -8.13 3.16
CA ARG A 28 -5.04 -9.25 2.23
C ARG A 28 -4.57 -10.60 2.82
N TRP A 29 -3.48 -10.59 3.58
CA TRP A 29 -2.85 -11.84 4.03
C TRP A 29 -3.08 -12.04 5.52
N PRO A 30 -3.10 -13.32 6.00
CA PRO A 30 -3.19 -13.56 7.43
C PRO A 30 -2.04 -12.90 8.18
N GLY A 31 -2.33 -12.38 9.36
CA GLY A 31 -1.33 -11.73 10.18
C GLY A 31 -1.05 -10.30 9.81
N GLN A 32 -1.76 -9.78 8.83
CA GLN A 32 -1.62 -8.38 8.42
C GLN A 32 -2.87 -7.59 8.78
N THR A 33 -2.67 -6.44 9.41
CA THR A 33 -3.73 -5.46 9.60
C THR A 33 -3.21 -4.12 9.15
N GLY A 34 -4.11 -3.26 8.72
CA GLY A 34 -3.70 -1.98 8.20
C GLY A 34 -4.63 -0.85 8.61
N LYS A 35 -4.10 0.34 8.59
CA LYS A 35 -4.87 1.57 8.70
C LYS A 35 -4.69 2.30 7.39
N MET A 36 -5.75 2.36 6.60
CA MET A 36 -5.75 3.03 5.29
C MET A 36 -6.11 4.49 5.56
N MET A 37 -5.11 5.33 5.66
CA MET A 37 -5.30 6.69 6.12
C MET A 37 -5.72 7.65 5.03
N PHE A 38 -5.27 7.42 3.79
CA PHE A 38 -5.64 8.24 2.65
C PHE A 38 -5.97 7.39 1.46
N HIS A 39 -7.01 7.82 0.74
CA HIS A 39 -7.37 7.29 -0.57
C HIS A 39 -7.46 8.45 -1.55
N PRO A 40 -7.21 8.24 -2.82
CA PRO A 40 -7.48 9.26 -3.81
C PRO A 40 -8.96 9.63 -3.79
N ARG A 41 -9.24 10.91 -3.86
CA ARG A 41 -10.63 11.39 -3.94
C ARG A 41 -11.03 11.49 -5.41
N PRO A 42 -12.33 11.36 -5.71
CA PRO A 42 -12.77 11.50 -7.10
C PRO A 42 -12.34 12.83 -7.74
N GLU A 43 -12.32 13.90 -6.96
CA GLU A 43 -11.92 15.21 -7.47
C GLU A 43 -10.41 15.34 -7.61
N ASN A 44 -9.65 14.46 -6.97
CA ASN A 44 -8.18 14.46 -7.05
C ASN A 44 -7.67 13.04 -7.23
N PRO A 45 -7.88 12.45 -8.41
CA PRO A 45 -7.60 11.02 -8.60
C PRO A 45 -6.12 10.66 -8.62
N THR A 46 -5.24 11.66 -8.62
CA THR A 46 -3.79 11.40 -8.58
C THR A 46 -3.23 11.40 -7.17
N GLU A 47 -4.07 11.62 -6.16
CA GLU A 47 -3.62 11.49 -4.79
C GLU A 47 -3.23 10.04 -4.51
N PRO A 48 -2.26 9.82 -3.62
CA PRO A 48 -1.86 8.45 -3.30
C PRO A 48 -2.79 7.78 -2.30
N ASN A 49 -2.75 6.45 -2.27
CA ASN A 49 -3.16 5.71 -1.10
C ASN A 49 -1.99 5.70 -0.14
N ALA A 50 -2.26 5.85 1.16
CA ALA A 50 -1.17 5.82 2.13
C ALA A 50 -1.70 5.34 3.47
N GLY A 51 -0.84 4.66 4.21
CA GLY A 51 -1.22 4.18 5.52
C GLY A 51 -0.11 3.40 6.17
N ILE A 52 -0.50 2.58 7.14
CA ILE A 52 0.41 1.74 7.90
C ILE A 52 -0.11 0.32 7.88
N VAL A 53 0.80 -0.64 7.70
CA VAL A 53 0.49 -2.06 7.84
C VAL A 53 1.25 -2.60 9.03
N ARG A 54 0.55 -3.34 9.86
CA ARG A 54 1.12 -4.03 11.02
C ARG A 54 1.10 -5.53 10.74
N TYR A 55 2.24 -6.17 11.03
CA TYR A 55 2.43 -7.59 10.83
C TYR A 55 2.59 -8.25 12.19
N GLU A 56 1.89 -9.36 12.38
CA GLU A 56 2.10 -10.18 13.57
C GLU A 56 3.36 -11.01 13.41
N ALA A 57 3.94 -11.41 14.53
CA ALA A 57 5.06 -12.34 14.49
C ALA A 57 4.64 -13.61 13.75
N GLY A 58 5.46 -14.04 12.82
CA GLY A 58 5.18 -15.21 12.00
C GLY A 58 4.40 -14.93 10.74
N ALA A 59 4.01 -13.68 10.51
CA ALA A 59 3.23 -13.35 9.32
C ALA A 59 4.09 -13.50 8.06
N ARG A 60 3.43 -13.83 6.97
CA ARG A 60 4.10 -13.94 5.68
C ARG A 60 3.10 -13.69 4.56
N HIS A 61 3.61 -13.28 3.40
CA HIS A 61 2.81 -13.28 2.21
C HIS A 61 3.64 -13.84 1.06
N PRO A 62 2.96 -14.42 0.06
CA PRO A 62 3.67 -15.06 -1.06
C PRO A 62 4.14 -14.03 -2.07
N PHE A 63 4.98 -14.50 -2.98
CA PHE A 63 5.33 -13.78 -4.18
C PHE A 63 4.05 -13.37 -4.91
N HIS A 64 3.96 -12.11 -5.30
CA HIS A 64 2.79 -11.62 -6.01
C HIS A 64 3.16 -10.38 -6.82
N ARG A 65 2.19 -9.84 -7.52
CA ARG A 65 2.46 -8.77 -8.46
C ARG A 65 1.46 -7.64 -8.29
N HIS A 66 1.91 -6.42 -8.61
CA HIS A 66 1.07 -5.23 -8.62
C HIS A 66 1.28 -4.45 -9.92
N ASP A 67 0.23 -3.74 -10.35
CA ASP A 67 0.28 -2.89 -11.53
C ASP A 67 0.24 -1.41 -11.15
N PHE A 68 0.88 -1.06 -10.07
CA PHE A 68 1.02 0.33 -9.62
C PHE A 68 2.38 0.49 -8.95
N ALA A 69 2.77 1.73 -8.74
CA ALA A 69 4.02 2.03 -8.05
C ALA A 69 3.77 2.18 -6.56
N GLN A 70 4.78 1.91 -5.75
CA GLN A 70 4.63 2.09 -4.31
C GLN A 70 5.97 2.25 -3.62
N VAL A 71 5.90 2.84 -2.44
CA VAL A 71 7.03 2.98 -1.53
C VAL A 71 6.63 2.37 -0.20
N TRP A 72 7.52 1.60 0.39
CA TRP A 72 7.35 1.04 1.72
C TRP A 72 8.52 1.45 2.59
N TYR A 73 8.26 1.68 3.87
CA TYR A 73 9.29 2.08 4.82
C TYR A 73 9.07 1.33 6.13
N ILE A 74 10.09 0.58 6.57
CA ILE A 74 10.01 -0.19 7.82
C ILE A 74 10.24 0.75 8.99
N ILE A 75 9.28 0.82 9.90
CA ILE A 75 9.42 1.63 11.11
C ILE A 75 9.66 0.78 12.34
N GLU A 76 9.31 -0.50 12.29
CA GLU A 76 9.45 -1.38 13.44
C GLU A 76 9.56 -2.81 12.95
N GLY A 77 10.43 -3.61 13.61
CA GLY A 77 10.50 -5.03 13.33
C GLY A 77 11.51 -5.39 12.28
N SER A 78 11.63 -6.68 12.03
CA SER A 78 12.59 -7.25 11.08
C SER A 78 11.82 -8.10 10.08
N PHE A 79 12.16 -7.94 8.80
CA PHE A 79 11.46 -8.61 7.71
C PHE A 79 12.44 -9.28 6.77
N VAL A 80 12.14 -10.52 6.38
CA VAL A 80 12.88 -11.24 5.35
C VAL A 80 12.11 -11.09 4.06
N ILE A 81 12.68 -10.42 3.10
CA ILE A 81 12.04 -10.15 1.81
C ILE A 81 13.00 -10.60 0.72
N GLY A 82 12.55 -11.55 -0.11
CA GLY A 82 13.41 -12.11 -1.14
C GLY A 82 14.65 -12.77 -0.57
N GLY A 83 14.54 -13.33 0.62
CA GLY A 83 15.66 -14.02 1.26
C GLY A 83 16.65 -13.12 1.98
N LYS A 84 16.41 -11.81 2.00
CA LYS A 84 17.27 -10.86 2.70
C LYS A 84 16.54 -10.23 3.87
N THR A 85 17.25 -10.03 4.97
CA THR A 85 16.67 -9.44 6.18
C THR A 85 16.85 -7.93 6.17
N HIS A 86 15.75 -7.23 6.48
CA HIS A 86 15.74 -5.77 6.53
C HIS A 86 15.10 -5.32 7.83
N GLY A 87 15.63 -4.26 8.41
CA GLY A 87 15.13 -3.72 9.67
C GLY A 87 14.66 -2.28 9.52
N PRO A 88 14.36 -1.65 10.66
CA PRO A 88 13.85 -0.27 10.66
C PRO A 88 14.78 0.67 9.92
N GLY A 89 14.18 1.60 9.19
CA GLY A 89 14.94 2.54 8.38
C GLY A 89 15.12 2.11 6.94
N THR A 90 14.73 0.90 6.58
CA THR A 90 14.81 0.42 5.20
C THR A 90 13.62 0.92 4.40
N MET A 91 13.89 1.43 3.22
CA MET A 91 12.87 1.90 2.30
C MET A 91 12.94 1.12 1.00
N PHE A 92 11.78 0.71 0.51
CA PHE A 92 11.64 -0.01 -0.75
C PHE A 92 10.91 0.87 -1.74
N CYS A 93 11.36 0.85 -2.98
CA CYS A 93 10.72 1.59 -4.07
C CYS A 93 10.38 0.59 -5.16
N TYR A 94 9.10 0.49 -5.46
CA TYR A 94 8.58 -0.44 -6.46
C TYR A 94 8.03 0.32 -7.64
N ALA A 95 8.43 -0.10 -8.82
CA ALA A 95 7.98 0.52 -10.07
C ALA A 95 6.59 0.05 -10.44
N ASP A 96 6.08 0.56 -11.51
CA ASP A 96 4.83 0.14 -12.14
C ASP A 96 5.16 -0.46 -13.51
N PRO A 97 4.92 -1.76 -13.74
CA PRO A 97 4.49 -2.79 -12.79
C PRO A 97 5.67 -3.39 -12.04
N HIS A 98 5.38 -4.20 -11.04
CA HIS A 98 6.46 -4.84 -10.31
C HIS A 98 5.97 -6.16 -9.69
N TYR A 99 6.94 -6.98 -9.29
CA TYR A 99 6.71 -8.15 -8.46
C TYR A 99 7.17 -7.84 -7.06
N GLU A 100 6.47 -8.41 -6.08
CA GLU A 100 6.91 -8.37 -4.69
C GLU A 100 7.33 -9.75 -4.28
N GLU A 101 8.53 -9.83 -3.73
CA GLU A 101 9.09 -11.08 -3.26
C GLU A 101 8.30 -11.60 -2.06
N GLU A 102 8.48 -12.90 -1.79
CA GLU A 102 7.93 -13.47 -0.58
C GLU A 102 8.45 -12.72 0.63
N LEU A 103 7.54 -12.42 1.56
CA LEU A 103 7.88 -11.73 2.79
C LEU A 103 7.58 -12.62 3.98
N TYR A 104 8.47 -12.60 4.96
CA TYR A 104 8.28 -13.29 6.22
C TYR A 104 8.82 -12.42 7.34
N THR A 105 8.13 -12.39 8.48
CA THR A 105 8.65 -11.71 9.64
C THR A 105 8.53 -12.61 10.87
N GLU A 106 9.65 -12.84 11.54
CA GLU A 106 9.66 -13.60 12.76
C GLU A 106 9.21 -12.75 13.94
N THR A 107 9.57 -11.47 13.91
CA THR A 107 9.32 -10.58 15.04
C THR A 107 7.97 -9.86 14.94
N GLY A 108 7.39 -9.78 13.74
CA GLY A 108 6.35 -8.82 13.48
C GLY A 108 6.92 -7.43 13.32
N GLY A 109 6.07 -6.46 13.06
CA GLY A 109 6.53 -5.10 12.89
C GLY A 109 5.52 -4.24 12.16
N GLN A 110 5.97 -3.07 11.73
CA GLN A 110 5.11 -2.11 11.04
C GLN A 110 5.84 -1.44 9.90
N MET A 111 5.10 -1.19 8.83
CA MET A 111 5.61 -0.46 7.67
C MET A 111 4.63 0.63 7.27
N VAL A 112 5.17 1.77 6.88
CA VAL A 112 4.39 2.82 6.22
C VAL A 112 4.40 2.52 4.72
N PHE A 113 3.28 2.73 4.06
CA PHE A 113 3.23 2.58 2.60
C PHE A 113 2.60 3.80 1.95
N VAL A 114 3.02 4.04 0.72
CA VAL A 114 2.43 5.05 -0.16
C VAL A 114 2.34 4.41 -1.54
N GLN A 115 1.14 4.42 -2.11
CA GLN A 115 0.87 3.76 -3.39
C GLN A 115 0.25 4.74 -4.36
N TYR A 116 0.71 4.68 -5.60
CA TYR A 116 0.28 5.59 -6.65
C TYR A 116 -0.31 4.81 -7.81
N GLN A 117 -1.25 5.43 -8.49
CA GLN A 117 -1.72 4.86 -9.75
C GLN A 117 -0.52 4.72 -10.68
N GLY A 118 -0.43 3.57 -11.32
CA GLY A 118 0.68 3.30 -12.21
C GLY A 118 0.57 4.08 -13.52
N PRO A 119 1.56 4.88 -13.86
CA PRO A 119 1.51 5.62 -15.12
C PRO A 119 1.68 4.75 -16.34
N THR A 120 2.34 3.62 -16.20
CA THR A 120 2.61 2.72 -17.34
C THR A 120 1.44 1.81 -17.63
N THR A 121 0.90 1.17 -16.59
CA THR A 121 -0.19 0.20 -16.76
C THR A 121 -1.57 0.79 -16.53
N GLY A 122 -1.63 1.97 -15.90
CA GLY A 122 -2.90 2.54 -15.47
C GLY A 122 -3.51 1.81 -14.29
N GLY A 123 -2.78 0.88 -13.71
CA GLY A 123 -3.25 0.14 -12.54
C GLY A 123 -3.40 1.04 -11.34
N ARG A 124 -4.38 0.78 -10.51
CA ARG A 124 -4.68 1.62 -9.36
C ARG A 124 -4.51 0.83 -8.08
N PRO A 125 -4.02 1.48 -7.03
CA PRO A 125 -4.07 0.85 -5.71
C PRO A 125 -5.51 0.51 -5.38
N ILE A 126 -5.70 -0.62 -4.76
CA ILE A 126 -7.02 -1.25 -4.71
C ILE A 126 -7.77 -0.98 -3.42
N TYR A 127 -7.84 0.28 -3.04
CA TYR A 127 -8.63 0.66 -1.87
C TYR A 127 -9.76 1.60 -2.21
N ASP A 128 -10.03 1.76 -3.48
CA ASP A 128 -11.04 2.69 -3.95
C ASP A 128 -12.39 2.01 -4.18
N GLY A 129 -12.63 0.90 -3.52
CA GLY A 129 -13.84 0.12 -3.69
C GLY A 129 -13.67 -1.10 -4.55
N ARG A 130 -12.55 -1.23 -5.25
CA ARG A 130 -12.30 -2.41 -6.06
C ARG A 130 -11.71 -3.54 -5.23
N PHE A 131 -11.03 -3.21 -4.15
CA PHE A 131 -10.49 -4.22 -3.26
C PHE A 131 -11.54 -4.52 -2.21
N ASN A 132 -12.01 -5.75 -2.21
CA ASN A 132 -12.99 -6.18 -1.24
C ASN A 132 -12.24 -6.82 -0.08
N MET A 133 -12.14 -6.07 1.00
CA MET A 133 -11.41 -6.54 2.18
C MET A 133 -12.00 -7.83 2.72
N ALA A 134 -13.32 -7.94 2.71
CA ALA A 134 -13.97 -9.15 3.20
C ALA A 134 -13.68 -10.36 2.33
N ALA A 135 -13.63 -10.18 1.04
CA ALA A 135 -13.32 -11.27 0.12
C ALA A 135 -11.83 -11.56 0.09
N ARG A 136 -11.02 -10.61 0.51
CA ARG A 136 -9.57 -10.78 0.55
C ARG A 136 -8.99 -11.08 -0.82
N LYS A 137 -9.61 -10.55 -1.85
CA LYS A 137 -9.20 -10.82 -3.22
C LYS A 137 -8.95 -9.50 -3.95
N SER A 138 -7.89 -9.45 -4.68
CA SER A 138 -7.46 -8.26 -5.38
C SER A 138 -7.30 -8.51 -6.87
N VAL A 139 -7.08 -7.45 -7.61
CA VAL A 139 -6.92 -7.54 -9.06
C VAL A 139 -5.73 -8.41 -9.44
N GLU A 140 -4.63 -8.29 -8.71
CA GLU A 140 -3.44 -9.07 -9.07
C GLU A 140 -3.63 -10.56 -8.82
N GLU A 141 -4.50 -10.95 -7.89
CA GLU A 141 -4.79 -12.37 -7.71
C GLU A 141 -5.51 -12.94 -8.92
N GLU A 142 -6.38 -12.16 -9.51
CA GLU A 142 -7.08 -12.59 -10.71
C GLU A 142 -6.10 -12.80 -11.86
N ARG A 143 -5.05 -12.01 -11.90
CA ARG A 143 -4.04 -12.16 -12.94
C ARG A 143 -3.13 -13.33 -12.71
N THR A 144 -2.76 -13.57 -11.47
CA THR A 144 -1.83 -14.65 -11.15
C THR A 144 -2.49 -16.03 -11.22
N ASP A 145 -3.80 -16.07 -11.17
CA ASP A 145 -4.54 -17.33 -11.25
C ASP A 145 -4.62 -17.90 -12.66
N LYS A 146 -4.05 -17.22 -13.64
CA LYS A 146 -4.14 -17.67 -15.03
C LYS A 146 -3.03 -18.58 -15.43
#